data_cb33ea58ced5ed2b0c4c956898d3436a
#
_entry.id   cb33ea58ced5ed2b0c4c956898d3436a
#
_cell.length_a   1.000
_cell.length_b   1.000
_cell.length_c   1.000
_cell.angle_alpha   90.00
_cell.angle_beta   90.00
_cell.angle_gamma   90.00
#
_symmetry.space_group_name_H-M   'P 1'
#
loop_
_entity.id
_entity.type
_entity.pdbx_description
1 polymer ?
#
loop_
_entity_poly.entity_id
_entity_poly.type
_entity_poly.pdbx_seq_one_letter_code
_entity_poly.pdbx_strand_id
1 'polypeptide(L)'
;LLSLALHIVEVEGLSLEVDSVGFHPPAPMHREVMVAIEEACSTLGLSHKRMASYAGHDTQAMAEIVPAGMFFVPSVGGASHCPRELTRDEDCVNAGNVLLHSVLRLAAPDWGDAGGT
;
A
#
# COMPACT_ATOMS: atom_id res chain seq x y z
N LEU A 1 15.74 -3.08 -18.47
CA LEU A 1 16.12 -4.36 -17.85
C LEU A 1 16.34 -5.45 -18.88
N LEU A 2 15.41 -5.70 -19.80
CA LEU A 2 15.53 -6.75 -20.81
C LEU A 2 16.78 -6.58 -21.70
N SER A 3 17.07 -5.37 -22.16
CA SER A 3 18.26 -5.07 -22.97
C SER A 3 19.57 -5.37 -22.23
N LEU A 4 19.63 -5.11 -20.92
CA LEU A 4 20.79 -5.46 -20.10
C LEU A 4 20.91 -6.98 -19.94
N ALA A 5 19.81 -7.68 -19.71
CA ALA A 5 19.80 -9.13 -19.61
C ALA A 5 20.30 -9.78 -20.92
N LEU A 6 19.81 -9.34 -22.08
CA LEU A 6 20.25 -9.82 -23.38
C LEU A 6 21.74 -9.60 -23.60
N HIS A 7 22.27 -8.44 -23.23
CA HIS A 7 23.70 -8.15 -23.34
C HIS A 7 24.55 -9.09 -22.45
N ILE A 8 24.12 -9.33 -21.22
CA ILE A 8 24.84 -10.25 -20.31
C ILE A 8 24.86 -11.66 -20.88
N VAL A 9 23.73 -12.17 -21.38
CA VAL A 9 23.65 -13.52 -21.98
C VAL A 9 24.58 -13.67 -23.18
N GLU A 10 24.63 -12.64 -24.01
CA GLU A 10 25.52 -12.61 -25.20
C GLU A 10 26.99 -12.67 -24.77
N VAL A 11 27.41 -11.85 -23.80
CA VAL A 11 28.79 -11.82 -23.33
C VAL A 11 29.20 -13.12 -22.63
N GLU A 12 28.30 -13.69 -21.85
CA GLU A 12 28.58 -14.91 -21.07
C GLU A 12 28.29 -16.22 -21.82
N GLY A 13 27.83 -16.14 -23.06
CA GLY A 13 27.52 -17.33 -23.89
C GLY A 13 26.37 -18.17 -23.33
N LEU A 14 25.42 -17.52 -22.64
CA LEU A 14 24.24 -18.16 -22.04
C LEU A 14 23.03 -18.11 -22.97
N SER A 15 21.96 -18.79 -22.63
CA SER A 15 20.64 -18.63 -23.25
C SER A 15 19.68 -17.98 -22.30
N LEU A 16 18.76 -17.14 -22.80
CA LEU A 16 17.73 -16.47 -22.02
C LEU A 16 16.37 -16.81 -22.62
N GLU A 17 15.50 -17.33 -21.78
CA GLU A 17 14.07 -17.45 -22.04
C GLU A 17 13.33 -16.49 -21.12
N VAL A 18 12.39 -15.72 -21.65
CA VAL A 18 11.65 -14.72 -20.90
C VAL A 18 10.16 -14.97 -21.07
N ASP A 19 9.55 -15.42 -19.98
CA ASP A 19 8.11 -15.54 -19.90
C ASP A 19 7.49 -14.31 -19.24
N SER A 20 6.45 -13.77 -19.85
CA SER A 20 5.66 -12.69 -19.26
C SER A 20 4.49 -13.29 -18.49
N VAL A 21 4.57 -13.23 -17.16
CA VAL A 21 3.53 -13.76 -16.26
C VAL A 21 2.39 -12.76 -15.97
N GLY A 22 2.39 -11.62 -16.61
CA GLY A 22 1.37 -10.58 -16.47
C GLY A 22 1.94 -9.24 -16.01
N PHE A 23 1.12 -8.22 -16.13
CA PHE A 23 1.42 -6.85 -15.70
C PHE A 23 0.24 -6.33 -14.89
N HIS A 24 0.51 -5.89 -13.68
CA HIS A 24 -0.47 -5.19 -12.85
C HIS A 24 -0.07 -3.71 -12.79
N PRO A 25 -0.88 -2.81 -13.37
CA PRO A 25 -0.60 -1.39 -13.32
C PRO A 25 -0.62 -0.87 -11.87
N PRO A 26 0.13 0.21 -11.56
CA PRO A 26 0.01 0.86 -10.27
C PRO A 26 -1.42 1.32 -10.02
N ALA A 27 -1.94 1.05 -8.82
CA ALA A 27 -3.24 1.53 -8.39
C ALA A 27 -3.08 2.75 -7.49
N PRO A 28 -3.48 3.96 -7.94
CA PRO A 28 -3.51 5.11 -7.06
C PRO A 28 -4.62 4.92 -6.01
N MET A 29 -4.26 5.13 -4.74
CA MET A 29 -5.24 5.09 -3.65
C MET A 29 -6.14 6.31 -3.69
N HIS A 30 -7.40 6.14 -3.32
CA HIS A 30 -8.40 7.20 -3.35
C HIS A 30 -8.03 8.33 -2.38
N ARG A 31 -8.06 9.56 -2.88
CA ARG A 31 -7.57 10.73 -2.12
C ARG A 31 -8.29 10.91 -0.79
N GLU A 32 -9.62 10.80 -0.76
CA GLU A 32 -10.41 11.02 0.45
C GLU A 32 -10.20 9.93 1.49
N VAL A 33 -10.00 8.67 1.05
CA VAL A 33 -9.65 7.58 1.95
C VAL A 33 -8.28 7.82 2.58
N MET A 34 -7.30 8.27 1.80
CA MET A 34 -5.99 8.62 2.34
C MET A 34 -6.06 9.79 3.33
N VAL A 35 -6.86 10.82 3.02
CA VAL A 35 -7.06 11.96 3.95
C VAL A 35 -7.72 11.50 5.24
N ALA A 36 -8.73 10.64 5.17
CA ALA A 36 -9.37 10.10 6.37
C ALA A 36 -8.38 9.35 7.28
N ILE A 37 -7.47 8.57 6.70
CA ILE A 37 -6.40 7.88 7.42
C ILE A 37 -5.41 8.89 8.05
N GLU A 38 -4.98 9.91 7.31
CA GLU A 38 -4.05 10.93 7.80
C GLU A 38 -4.66 11.75 8.96
N GLU A 39 -5.93 12.09 8.87
CA GLU A 39 -6.65 12.79 9.93
C GLU A 39 -6.86 11.91 11.17
N ALA A 40 -7.14 10.61 10.99
CA ALA A 40 -7.18 9.66 12.09
C ALA A 40 -5.82 9.59 12.82
N CYS A 41 -4.72 9.47 12.07
CA CYS A 41 -3.38 9.52 12.65
C CYS A 41 -3.13 10.82 13.43
N SER A 42 -3.48 11.96 12.83
CA SER A 42 -3.29 13.28 13.44
C SER A 42 -4.11 13.44 14.74
N THR A 43 -5.37 12.99 14.73
CA THR A 43 -6.26 13.01 15.90
C THR A 43 -5.71 12.16 17.05
N LEU A 44 -5.06 11.04 16.72
CA LEU A 44 -4.44 10.14 17.68
C LEU A 44 -3.02 10.55 18.09
N GLY A 45 -2.49 11.65 17.53
CA GLY A 45 -1.13 12.12 17.81
C GLY A 45 -0.05 11.22 17.22
N LEU A 46 -0.38 10.42 16.20
CA LEU A 46 0.54 9.49 15.55
C LEU A 46 1.22 10.14 14.34
N SER A 47 2.53 9.94 14.23
CA SER A 47 3.28 10.34 13.05
C SER A 47 2.93 9.45 11.86
N HIS A 48 2.83 10.05 10.68
CA HIS A 48 2.53 9.32 9.45
C HIS A 48 3.25 9.94 8.24
N LYS A 49 3.36 9.18 7.17
CA LYS A 49 3.89 9.67 5.88
C LYS A 49 3.24 8.92 4.72
N ARG A 50 3.09 9.60 3.59
CA ARG A 50 2.73 8.94 2.33
C ARG A 50 3.94 8.22 1.76
N MET A 51 3.70 7.04 1.22
CA MET A 51 4.73 6.24 0.57
C MET A 51 4.12 5.37 -0.53
N ALA A 52 4.93 4.99 -1.50
CA ALA A 52 4.55 3.98 -2.48
C ALA A 52 4.75 2.57 -1.88
N SER A 53 3.83 1.66 -2.18
CA SER A 53 4.06 0.23 -2.02
C SER A 53 4.64 -0.34 -3.31
N TYR A 54 5.73 -1.07 -3.20
CA TYR A 54 6.33 -1.80 -4.32
C TYR A 54 5.89 -3.27 -4.37
N ALA A 55 5.16 -3.72 -3.34
CA ALA A 55 4.55 -5.04 -3.30
C ALA A 55 3.09 -4.96 -3.79
N GLY A 56 2.60 -6.02 -4.41
CA GLY A 56 1.18 -6.17 -4.72
C GLY A 56 0.35 -6.42 -3.46
N HIS A 57 -0.86 -5.89 -3.44
CA HIS A 57 -1.83 -6.05 -2.35
C HIS A 57 -3.24 -6.22 -2.92
N ASP A 58 -4.11 -6.89 -2.20
CA ASP A 58 -5.52 -7.07 -2.57
C ASP A 58 -6.24 -5.71 -2.73
N THR A 59 -5.79 -4.69 -2.01
CA THR A 59 -6.26 -3.31 -2.18
C THR A 59 -6.08 -2.79 -3.61
N GLN A 60 -5.08 -3.27 -4.35
CA GLN A 60 -4.87 -2.93 -5.76
C GLN A 60 -6.05 -3.40 -6.62
N ALA A 61 -6.52 -4.62 -6.41
CA ALA A 61 -7.68 -5.15 -7.10
C ALA A 61 -8.98 -4.43 -6.66
N MET A 62 -9.11 -4.12 -5.37
CA MET A 62 -10.26 -3.38 -4.85
C MET A 62 -10.34 -1.95 -5.41
N ALA A 63 -9.19 -1.29 -5.62
CA ALA A 63 -9.14 0.06 -6.16
C ALA A 63 -9.67 0.19 -7.60
N GLU A 64 -9.80 -0.92 -8.33
CA GLU A 64 -10.41 -0.93 -9.67
C GLU A 64 -11.94 -0.79 -9.63
N ILE A 65 -12.58 -1.11 -8.51
CA ILE A 65 -14.03 -1.18 -8.41
C ILE A 65 -14.65 -0.28 -7.34
N VAL A 66 -13.84 0.15 -6.34
CA VAL A 66 -14.31 1.02 -5.25
C VAL A 66 -13.20 2.00 -4.84
N PRO A 67 -13.56 3.15 -4.22
CA PRO A 67 -12.61 4.01 -3.54
C PRO A 67 -11.85 3.22 -2.46
N ALA A 68 -10.56 3.01 -2.65
CA ALA A 68 -9.75 2.20 -1.75
C ALA A 68 -8.54 2.98 -1.21
N GLY A 69 -8.10 2.62 -0.03
CA GLY A 69 -6.89 3.13 0.60
C GLY A 69 -6.26 2.08 1.49
N MET A 70 -4.99 2.27 1.81
CA MET A 70 -4.22 1.32 2.59
C MET A 70 -3.20 2.08 3.45
N PHE A 71 -2.88 1.53 4.59
CA PHE A 71 -1.76 2.00 5.39
C PHE A 71 -0.96 0.82 5.94
N PHE A 72 0.29 1.08 6.25
CA PHE A 72 1.21 0.13 6.87
C PHE A 72 1.47 0.53 8.32
N VAL A 73 1.83 -0.45 9.11
CA VAL A 73 2.34 -0.28 10.47
C VAL A 73 3.85 -0.50 10.49
N PRO A 74 4.59 0.05 11.47
CA PRO A 74 6.02 -0.20 11.59
C PRO A 74 6.33 -1.68 11.77
N SER A 75 7.34 -2.19 11.07
CA SER A 75 7.96 -3.47 11.35
C SER A 75 9.31 -3.27 12.03
N VAL A 76 9.60 -4.05 13.05
CA VAL A 76 10.84 -3.97 13.82
C VAL A 76 12.05 -4.25 12.90
N GLY A 77 12.93 -3.26 12.82
CA GLY A 77 14.10 -3.33 11.94
C GLY A 77 13.78 -3.29 10.45
N GLY A 78 12.55 -2.95 10.06
CA GLY A 78 12.11 -2.93 8.66
C GLY A 78 12.03 -4.33 8.03
N ALA A 79 11.98 -5.38 8.84
CA ALA A 79 11.86 -6.75 8.35
C ALA A 79 10.49 -6.96 7.71
N SER A 80 10.47 -7.56 6.51
CA SER A 80 9.25 -7.93 5.80
C SER A 80 9.47 -9.21 5.01
N HIS A 81 8.42 -10.00 4.83
CA HIS A 81 8.42 -11.29 4.12
C HIS A 81 9.44 -12.30 4.65
N CYS A 82 9.70 -12.30 5.95
CA CYS A 82 10.65 -13.22 6.59
C CYS A 82 10.17 -13.59 8.01
N PRO A 83 10.67 -14.70 8.60
CA PRO A 83 10.25 -15.14 9.93
C PRO A 83 10.55 -14.17 11.08
N ARG A 84 11.35 -13.13 10.85
CA ARG A 84 11.66 -12.07 11.81
C ARG A 84 10.74 -10.86 11.71
N GLU A 85 9.80 -10.85 10.78
CA GLU A 85 8.82 -9.79 10.65
C GLU A 85 7.99 -9.71 11.93
N LEU A 86 8.03 -8.55 12.56
CA LEU A 86 7.36 -8.32 13.83
C LEU A 86 6.88 -6.87 13.91
N THR A 87 5.62 -6.70 14.19
CA THR A 87 5.04 -5.41 14.61
C THR A 87 4.86 -5.43 16.13
N ARG A 88 5.19 -4.36 16.81
CA ARG A 88 5.00 -4.25 18.25
C ARG A 88 3.51 -4.19 18.59
N ASP A 89 3.13 -4.70 19.75
CA ASP A 89 1.72 -4.71 20.20
C ASP A 89 1.13 -3.30 20.23
N GLU A 90 1.89 -2.30 20.66
CA GLU A 90 1.47 -0.89 20.66
C GLU A 90 1.16 -0.36 19.25
N ASP A 91 1.96 -0.75 18.25
CA ASP A 91 1.75 -0.37 16.85
C ASP A 91 0.51 -1.07 16.26
N CYS A 92 0.24 -2.31 16.68
CA CYS A 92 -0.99 -3.02 16.33
C CYS A 92 -2.23 -2.35 16.92
N VAL A 93 -2.17 -1.94 18.20
CA VAL A 93 -3.25 -1.20 18.85
C VAL A 93 -3.49 0.15 18.17
N ASN A 94 -2.41 0.89 17.88
CA ASN A 94 -2.49 2.14 17.15
C ASN A 94 -3.12 1.95 15.77
N ALA A 95 -2.74 0.91 15.04
CA ALA A 95 -3.34 0.58 13.74
C ALA A 95 -4.84 0.30 13.85
N GLY A 96 -5.27 -0.46 14.87
CA GLY A 96 -6.68 -0.71 15.15
C GLY A 96 -7.47 0.58 15.39
N ASN A 97 -6.90 1.50 16.16
CA ASN A 97 -7.51 2.80 16.43
C ASN A 97 -7.56 3.67 15.15
N VAL A 98 -6.48 3.73 14.35
CA VAL A 98 -6.49 4.45 13.08
C VAL A 98 -7.54 3.89 12.14
N LEU A 99 -7.65 2.56 12.02
CA LEU A 99 -8.66 1.92 11.19
C LEU A 99 -10.07 2.30 11.66
N LEU A 100 -10.35 2.20 12.97
CA LEU A 100 -11.65 2.54 13.55
C LEU A 100 -12.03 3.99 13.23
N HIS A 101 -11.14 4.95 13.50
CA HIS A 101 -11.40 6.36 13.27
C HIS A 101 -11.60 6.65 11.77
N SER A 102 -10.81 6.03 10.90
CA SER A 102 -10.96 6.17 9.45
C SER A 102 -12.31 5.66 8.96
N VAL A 103 -12.73 4.46 9.42
CA VAL A 103 -14.01 3.86 9.04
C VAL A 103 -15.18 4.71 9.54
N LEU A 104 -15.14 5.16 10.79
CA LEU A 104 -16.21 6.02 11.35
C LEU A 104 -16.35 7.32 10.56
N ARG A 105 -15.25 7.92 10.15
CA ARG A 105 -15.27 9.12 9.32
C ARG A 105 -15.85 8.85 7.94
N LEU A 106 -15.42 7.79 7.27
CA LEU A 106 -15.87 7.41 5.94
C LEU A 106 -17.34 6.91 5.91
N ALA A 107 -17.84 6.44 7.05
CA ALA A 107 -19.24 6.02 7.21
C ALA A 107 -20.17 7.16 7.61
N ALA A 108 -19.66 8.38 7.82
CA ALA A 108 -20.51 9.53 8.13
C ALA A 108 -21.46 9.84 6.97
N PRO A 109 -22.72 10.28 7.23
CA PRO A 109 -23.74 10.47 6.18
C PRO A 109 -23.38 11.47 5.08
N ASP A 110 -22.48 12.39 5.37
CA ASP A 110 -21.97 13.43 4.48
C ASP A 110 -20.74 12.99 3.65
N TRP A 111 -20.25 11.77 3.88
CA TRP A 111 -19.16 11.22 3.08
C TRP A 111 -19.71 10.70 1.75
N GLY A 112 -19.31 11.28 0.66
CA GLY A 112 -19.77 10.90 -0.70
C GLY A 112 -20.51 12.01 -1.42
N ASP A 113 -21.08 12.98 -0.71
CA ASP A 113 -21.71 14.14 -1.34
C ASP A 113 -20.68 15.23 -1.73
N ALA A 114 -19.46 15.15 -1.20
CA ALA A 114 -18.39 16.12 -1.46
C ALA A 114 -17.58 15.84 -2.74
N GLY A 115 -17.81 14.74 -3.44
CA GLY A 115 -17.02 14.27 -4.58
C GLY A 115 -17.72 14.29 -5.96
N GLY A 116 -18.88 14.86 -6.06
CA GLY A 116 -19.65 14.91 -7.31
C GLY A 116 -19.47 16.21 -8.07
N THR A 117 -18.32 16.43 -8.69
CA THR A 117 -18.18 17.27 -9.93
C THR A 117 -16.93 16.86 -10.66
#